data_562c2fde97473c97797bb82ff165e384
#
_entry.id   562c2fde97473c97797bb82ff165e384
#
_cell.length_a   1.000
_cell.length_b   1.000
_cell.length_c   1.000
_cell.angle_alpha   90.00
_cell.angle_beta   90.00
_cell.angle_gamma   90.00
#
_symmetry.space_group_name_H-M   'P 1'
#
loop_
_entity.id
_entity.type
_entity.pdbx_description
1 polymer ?
#
loop_
_entity_poly.entity_id
_entity_poly.type
_entity_poly.pdbx_seq_one_letter_code
_entity_poly.pdbx_strand_id
1 'polypeptide(L)'
;VRWHPVIEDCARDYGITPRACQPSRARTKGTGESGVQDVQRNALAGRRFGSWEALHAWLEAWIVTVADRRVHGTPHERPIDRFVRETLTPLGARAPYRYEQERIRRVPADA
;
A
#
# COMPACT_ATOMS: atom_id res chain seq x y z
N VAL A 1 -15.88 -12.91 -8.25
CA VAL A 1 -15.19 -12.61 -6.98
C VAL A 1 -16.09 -11.77 -6.10
N ARG A 2 -16.24 -12.20 -4.88
CA ARG A 2 -17.04 -11.48 -3.90
C ARG A 2 -16.08 -10.71 -2.97
N TRP A 3 -16.19 -9.40 -2.97
CA TRP A 3 -15.35 -8.55 -2.15
C TRP A 3 -15.89 -8.45 -0.72
N HIS A 4 -14.97 -8.27 0.22
CA HIS A 4 -15.35 -7.96 1.60
C HIS A 4 -16.10 -6.61 1.61
N PRO A 5 -17.18 -6.48 2.43
CA PRO A 5 -17.99 -5.26 2.46
C PRO A 5 -17.19 -3.98 2.72
N VAL A 6 -16.14 -4.04 3.54
CA VAL A 6 -15.26 -2.88 3.81
C VAL A 6 -14.57 -2.42 2.53
N ILE A 7 -14.08 -3.38 1.72
CA ILE A 7 -13.39 -3.07 0.46
C ILE A 7 -14.37 -2.45 -0.54
N GLU A 8 -15.56 -3.01 -0.66
CA GLU A 8 -16.60 -2.48 -1.55
C GLU A 8 -17.02 -1.06 -1.17
N ASP A 9 -17.19 -0.82 0.12
CA ASP A 9 -17.60 0.47 0.63
C ASP A 9 -16.51 1.53 0.45
N CYS A 10 -15.27 1.18 0.73
CA CYS A 10 -14.11 2.04 0.51
C CYS A 10 -13.94 2.37 -0.98
N ALA A 11 -14.07 1.37 -1.85
CA ALA A 11 -13.96 1.56 -3.30
C ALA A 11 -15.05 2.49 -3.81
N ARG A 12 -16.27 2.35 -3.31
CA ARG A 12 -17.39 3.21 -3.68
C ARG A 12 -17.16 4.64 -3.21
N ASP A 13 -16.66 4.82 -2.00
CA ASP A 13 -16.38 6.14 -1.43
C ASP A 13 -15.31 6.89 -2.22
N TYR A 14 -14.25 6.21 -2.63
CA TYR A 14 -13.18 6.82 -3.40
C TYR A 14 -13.38 6.78 -4.91
N GLY A 15 -14.41 6.12 -5.41
CA GLY A 15 -14.66 5.99 -6.83
C GLY A 15 -13.63 5.14 -7.55
N ILE A 16 -13.08 4.14 -6.89
CA ILE A 16 -12.10 3.21 -7.47
C ILE A 16 -12.74 1.85 -7.74
N THR A 17 -12.16 1.10 -8.68
CA THR A 17 -12.62 -0.24 -9.02
C THR A 17 -11.60 -1.26 -8.53
N PRO A 18 -11.92 -2.07 -7.50
CA PRO A 18 -11.00 -3.10 -7.05
C PRO A 18 -10.91 -4.23 -8.08
N ARG A 19 -9.72 -4.77 -8.25
CA ARG A 19 -9.49 -5.90 -9.14
C ARG A 19 -8.71 -6.99 -8.41
N ALA A 20 -9.15 -8.23 -8.55
CA ALA A 20 -8.45 -9.37 -7.98
C ALA A 20 -7.51 -9.98 -9.02
N CYS A 21 -6.37 -10.48 -8.54
CA CYS A 21 -5.50 -11.30 -9.37
C CYS A 21 -6.21 -12.61 -9.72
N GLN A 22 -5.90 -13.17 -10.89
CA GLN A 22 -6.46 -14.45 -11.28
C GLN A 22 -5.97 -15.54 -10.30
N PRO A 23 -6.87 -16.45 -9.88
CA PRO A 23 -6.45 -17.59 -9.08
C PRO A 23 -5.33 -18.36 -9.79
N SER A 24 -4.41 -18.92 -9.02
CA SER A 24 -3.28 -19.72 -9.50
C SER A 24 -2.21 -18.97 -10.29
N ARG A 25 -2.31 -17.65 -10.42
CA ARG A 25 -1.24 -16.87 -11.04
C ARG A 25 -0.34 -16.26 -9.96
N ALA A 26 0.60 -17.04 -9.48
CA ALA A 26 1.59 -16.61 -8.48
C ALA A 26 2.41 -15.39 -8.94
N ARG A 27 2.62 -15.21 -10.24
CA ARG A 27 3.40 -14.10 -10.78
C ARG A 27 2.80 -12.73 -10.47
N THR A 28 1.48 -12.63 -10.36
CA THR A 28 0.83 -11.34 -10.07
C THR A 28 1.06 -10.89 -8.63
N LYS A 29 1.38 -11.82 -7.73
CA LYS A 29 1.72 -11.51 -6.32
C LYS A 29 3.22 -11.41 -6.07
N GLY A 30 4.05 -11.97 -6.96
CA GLY A 30 5.50 -12.04 -6.76
C GLY A 30 6.16 -10.70 -6.50
N THR A 31 5.68 -9.63 -7.16
CA THR A 31 6.21 -8.28 -6.96
C THR A 31 6.01 -7.80 -5.53
N GLY A 32 4.81 -8.02 -4.96
CA GLY A 32 4.52 -7.64 -3.58
C GLY A 32 5.37 -8.42 -2.58
N GLU A 33 5.48 -9.73 -2.78
CA GLU A 33 6.31 -10.60 -1.93
C GLU A 33 7.78 -10.20 -1.98
N SER A 34 8.30 -9.89 -3.16
CA SER A 34 9.68 -9.43 -3.34
C SER A 34 9.91 -8.09 -2.64
N GLY A 35 8.93 -7.18 -2.69
CA GLY A 35 9.01 -5.90 -1.99
C GLY A 35 9.08 -6.07 -0.48
N VAL A 36 8.25 -6.96 0.09
CA VAL A 36 8.27 -7.27 1.52
C VAL A 36 9.62 -7.84 1.94
N GLN A 37 10.17 -8.78 1.18
CA GLN A 37 11.48 -9.36 1.46
C GLN A 37 12.59 -8.31 1.38
N ASP A 38 12.53 -7.40 0.43
CA ASP A 38 13.50 -6.33 0.29
C ASP A 38 13.53 -5.44 1.52
N VAL A 39 12.35 -5.03 2.00
CA VAL A 39 12.25 -4.25 3.24
C VAL A 39 12.81 -5.02 4.43
N GLN A 40 12.43 -6.28 4.58
CA GLN A 40 12.89 -7.10 5.69
C GLN A 40 14.42 -7.29 5.69
N ARG A 41 15.01 -7.58 4.55
CA ARG A 41 16.43 -7.90 4.43
C ARG A 41 17.33 -6.67 4.41
N ASN A 42 16.90 -5.60 3.78
CA ASN A 42 17.75 -4.44 3.52
C ASN A 42 17.45 -3.25 4.42
N ALA A 43 16.20 -3.07 4.83
CA ALA A 43 15.86 -1.95 5.70
C ALA A 43 15.84 -2.31 7.18
N LEU A 44 15.33 -3.49 7.54
CA LEU A 44 15.07 -3.86 8.93
C LEU A 44 16.06 -4.84 9.55
N ALA A 45 16.69 -5.69 8.76
CA ALA A 45 17.58 -6.73 9.30
C ALA A 45 18.70 -6.15 10.15
N GLY A 46 18.88 -6.70 11.34
CA GLY A 46 19.94 -6.30 12.25
C GLY A 46 19.73 -4.96 12.96
N ARG A 47 18.58 -4.34 12.80
CA ARG A 47 18.28 -3.03 13.39
C ARG A 47 17.30 -3.15 14.55
N ARG A 48 17.45 -2.25 15.51
CA ARG A 48 16.53 -2.12 16.65
C ARG A 48 16.01 -0.70 16.70
N PHE A 49 14.74 -0.55 17.09
CA PHE A 49 14.07 0.75 17.14
C PHE A 49 13.52 0.97 18.55
N GLY A 50 13.66 2.19 19.07
CA GLY A 50 13.18 2.52 20.40
C GLY A 50 11.67 2.77 20.48
N SER A 51 11.00 2.99 19.34
CA SER A 51 9.58 3.29 19.28
C SER A 51 9.02 3.00 17.87
N TRP A 52 7.69 2.98 17.74
CA TRP A 52 7.04 2.88 16.43
C TRP A 52 7.35 4.11 15.57
N GLU A 53 7.41 5.27 16.17
CA GLU A 53 7.73 6.51 15.46
C GLU A 53 9.13 6.47 14.88
N ALA A 54 10.09 5.92 15.62
CA ALA A 54 11.45 5.75 15.13
C ALA A 54 11.52 4.77 13.96
N LEU A 55 10.76 3.67 14.04
CA LEU A 55 10.65 2.71 12.94
C LEU A 55 10.07 3.36 11.69
N HIS A 56 8.98 4.09 11.82
CA HIS A 56 8.32 4.77 10.69
C HIS A 56 9.26 5.80 10.05
N ALA A 57 9.92 6.62 10.86
CA ALA A 57 10.85 7.61 10.35
C ALA A 57 12.01 6.97 9.57
N TRP A 58 12.53 5.86 10.07
CA TRP A 58 13.57 5.11 9.39
C TRP A 58 13.08 4.56 8.04
N LEU A 59 11.89 3.93 8.01
CA LEU A 59 11.33 3.37 6.78
C LEU A 59 11.05 4.46 5.73
N GLU A 60 10.48 5.58 6.13
CA GLU A 60 10.24 6.70 5.21
C GLU A 60 11.54 7.20 4.60
N ALA A 61 12.55 7.41 5.42
CA ALA A 61 13.87 7.85 4.94
C ALA A 61 14.49 6.80 4.01
N TRP A 62 14.42 5.53 4.38
CA TRP A 62 14.98 4.45 3.57
C TRP A 62 14.28 4.34 2.21
N ILE A 63 12.96 4.46 2.15
CA ILE A 63 12.21 4.43 0.91
C ILE A 63 12.68 5.55 -0.02
N VAL A 64 12.73 6.77 0.48
CA VAL A 64 13.07 7.95 -0.33
C VAL A 64 14.53 7.94 -0.78
N THR A 65 15.46 7.56 0.12
CA THR A 65 16.89 7.68 -0.15
C THR A 65 17.51 6.44 -0.78
N VAL A 66 16.93 5.26 -0.56
CA VAL A 66 17.48 4.00 -1.06
C VAL A 66 16.54 3.34 -2.06
N ALA A 67 15.34 2.95 -1.63
CA ALA A 67 14.47 2.12 -2.46
C ALA A 67 14.04 2.82 -3.75
N ASP A 68 13.60 4.07 -3.66
CA ASP A 68 13.11 4.82 -4.82
C ASP A 68 14.20 5.27 -5.77
N ARG A 69 15.43 5.32 -5.29
CA ARG A 69 16.59 5.80 -6.07
C ARG A 69 17.49 4.70 -6.58
N ARG A 70 17.27 3.49 -6.15
CA ARG A 70 18.08 2.34 -6.55
C ARG A 70 17.67 1.88 -7.96
N VAL A 71 18.66 1.68 -8.83
CA VAL A 71 18.43 1.13 -10.17
C VAL A 71 18.10 -0.36 -10.04
N HIS A 72 16.96 -0.77 -10.58
CA HIS A 72 16.56 -2.17 -10.61
C HIS A 72 17.08 -2.85 -11.88
N GLY A 73 17.41 -4.15 -11.75
CA GLY A 73 18.03 -4.89 -12.83
C GLY A 73 17.22 -4.98 -14.12
N THR A 74 15.91 -5.28 -14.01
CA THR A 74 15.08 -5.47 -15.22
C THR A 74 14.67 -4.17 -15.89
N PRO A 75 14.10 -3.15 -15.19
CA PRO A 75 13.79 -1.89 -15.85
C PRO A 75 15.00 -0.98 -16.04
N HIS A 76 16.13 -1.24 -15.39
CA HIS A 76 17.34 -0.43 -15.43
C HIS A 76 17.11 1.05 -15.11
N GLU A 77 16.08 1.34 -14.32
CA GLU A 77 15.70 2.69 -13.92
C GLU A 77 15.43 2.77 -12.43
N ARG A 78 15.53 3.98 -11.87
CA ARG A 78 15.11 4.22 -10.50
C ARG A 78 13.57 4.28 -10.44
N PRO A 79 12.94 3.71 -9.40
CA PRO A 79 11.49 3.79 -9.25
C PRO A 79 10.95 5.22 -9.29
N ILE A 80 11.65 6.18 -8.71
CA ILE A 80 11.20 7.57 -8.71
C ILE A 80 11.12 8.15 -10.13
N ASP A 81 12.02 7.78 -11.02
CA ASP A 81 12.02 8.25 -12.39
C ASP A 81 10.85 7.67 -13.18
N ARG A 82 10.51 6.42 -12.91
CA ARG A 82 9.34 5.79 -13.53
C ARG A 82 8.04 6.40 -13.00
N PHE A 83 7.97 6.64 -11.72
CA PHE A 83 6.78 7.22 -11.08
C PHE A 83 6.45 8.60 -11.64
N VAL A 84 7.46 9.45 -11.88
CA VAL A 84 7.25 10.77 -12.41
C VAL A 84 6.57 10.75 -13.79
N ARG A 85 6.78 9.67 -14.57
CA ARG A 85 6.18 9.52 -15.89
C ARG A 85 4.78 8.93 -15.89
N GLU A 86 4.30 8.45 -14.73
CA GLU A 86 2.97 7.87 -14.64
C GLU A 86 1.90 8.96 -14.65
N THR A 87 0.79 8.66 -15.33
CA THR A 87 -0.38 9.51 -15.29
C THR A 87 -1.33 8.98 -14.24
N LEU A 88 -1.47 9.73 -13.15
CA LEU A 88 -2.31 9.35 -12.02
C LEU A 88 -3.50 10.30 -11.90
N THR A 89 -4.66 9.75 -11.54
CA THR A 89 -5.86 10.52 -11.28
C THR A 89 -5.96 10.77 -9.78
N PRO A 90 -6.04 12.03 -9.33
CA PRO A 90 -6.20 12.32 -7.90
C PRO A 90 -7.50 11.74 -7.35
N LEU A 91 -7.48 11.32 -6.08
CA LEU A 91 -8.68 10.86 -5.39
C LEU A 91 -9.67 11.98 -5.07
N GLY A 92 -9.22 13.22 -5.17
CA GLY A 92 -10.00 14.38 -4.78
C GLY A 92 -9.82 14.75 -3.30
N ALA A 93 -10.37 15.91 -2.92
CA ALA A 93 -10.29 16.40 -1.55
C ALA A 93 -11.37 15.72 -0.72
N ARG A 94 -11.02 14.68 0.03
CA ARG A 94 -11.94 13.93 0.87
C ARG A 94 -11.35 13.69 2.25
N ALA A 95 -12.22 13.57 3.26
CA ALA A 95 -11.81 13.07 4.55
C ALA A 95 -11.38 11.60 4.42
N PRO A 96 -10.43 11.12 5.22
CA PRO A 96 -10.05 9.71 5.20
C PRO A 96 -11.25 8.80 5.45
N TYR A 97 -11.30 7.68 4.75
CA TYR A 97 -12.36 6.70 4.90
C TYR A 97 -12.34 6.07 6.29
N ARG A 98 -13.51 5.96 6.93
CA ARG A 98 -13.66 5.45 8.30
C ARG A 98 -14.86 4.52 8.41
N TYR A 99 -14.71 3.33 7.90
CA TYR A 99 -15.76 2.31 7.89
C TYR A 99 -16.30 1.98 9.28
N GLU A 100 -15.43 1.86 10.27
CA GLU A 100 -15.84 1.47 11.62
C GLU A 100 -16.80 2.48 12.25
N GLN A 101 -16.54 3.76 12.09
CA GLN A 101 -17.43 4.80 12.61
C GLN A 101 -18.78 4.80 11.90
N GLU A 102 -18.78 4.60 10.60
CA GLU A 102 -20.00 4.49 9.81
C GLU A 102 -20.81 3.28 10.23
N ARG A 103 -20.16 2.15 10.45
CA ARG A 103 -20.80 0.90 10.85
C ARG A 103 -21.45 1.02 12.24
N ILE A 104 -20.78 1.64 13.20
CA ILE A 104 -21.30 1.85 14.55
C ILE A 104 -22.59 2.65 14.49
N ARG A 105 -22.65 3.69 13.64
CA ARG A 105 -23.86 4.50 13.48
C ARG A 105 -25.03 3.75 12.86
N ARG A 106 -24.75 2.73 12.04
CA ARG A 106 -25.77 1.97 11.32
C ARG A 106 -26.30 0.78 12.10
N VAL A 107 -25.64 0.39 13.18
CA VAL A 107 -26.10 -0.72 14.02
C VAL A 107 -27.33 -0.29 14.81
N PRO A 108 -28.48 -0.99 14.67
CA PRO A 108 -29.66 -0.64 15.47
C PRO A 108 -29.38 -0.83 16.97
N ALA A 109 -30.05 -0.02 17.78
CA ALA A 109 -29.86 -0.05 19.24
C ALA A 109 -30.26 -1.38 19.89
N ASP A 110 -31.09 -2.15 19.21
CA ASP A 110 -31.60 -3.45 19.67
C ASP A 110 -30.88 -4.66 19.04
N ALA A 111 -29.82 -4.42 18.31
CA ALA A 111 -29.07 -5.49 17.64
C ALA A 111 -28.11 -6.19 18.60
#